data_fc7c337aa7bd9c86b760f1793167ddad
#
_entry.id   fc7c337aa7bd9c86b760f1793167ddad
#
_cell.length_a   1.000
_cell.length_b   1.000
_cell.length_c   1.000
_cell.angle_alpha   90.00
_cell.angle_beta   90.00
_cell.angle_gamma   90.00
#
_symmetry.space_group_name_H-M   'P 1'
#
loop_
_entity.id
_entity.type
_entity.pdbx_description
1 polymer ?
#
loop_
_entity_poly.entity_id
_entity_poly.type
_entity_poly.pdbx_seq_one_letter_code
_entity_poly.pdbx_strand_id
1 'polypeptide(L)'
;MSEIQQSPRKMIKWFDPRNRNLGSWAFILNRITGLGLTLYLFLHLIMLGQLAKGPQAYDGFIALVKNPLFLTGELLVVAAALIHGLNGIRIGLTSFGIWAKYQKQLFVILMSIALITIAFFAFRMFTH
;
A
#
# COMPACT_ATOMS: atom_id res chain seq x y z
N MET A 1 -29.34 20.55 -16.83
CA MET A 1 -28.09 19.86 -16.37
C MET A 1 -27.54 19.07 -17.52
N SER A 2 -26.41 19.49 -18.09
CA SER A 2 -25.73 18.70 -19.08
C SER A 2 -25.14 17.49 -18.39
N GLU A 3 -25.61 16.31 -18.69
CA GLU A 3 -24.93 15.09 -18.35
C GLU A 3 -23.50 15.19 -18.91
N ILE A 4 -22.54 15.29 -18.02
CA ILE A 4 -21.14 15.23 -18.42
C ILE A 4 -20.89 13.79 -18.84
N GLN A 5 -21.16 13.52 -20.10
CA GLN A 5 -20.82 12.26 -20.72
C GLN A 5 -19.29 12.14 -20.69
N GLN A 6 -18.80 11.43 -19.70
CA GLN A 6 -17.37 11.19 -19.57
C GLN A 6 -16.89 10.33 -20.73
N SER A 7 -16.17 10.94 -21.66
CA SER A 7 -15.58 10.20 -22.77
C SER A 7 -14.57 9.18 -22.24
N PRO A 8 -14.40 8.02 -22.93
CA PRO A 8 -13.38 7.02 -22.53
C PRO A 8 -11.98 7.60 -22.38
N ARG A 9 -11.65 8.64 -23.11
CA ARG A 9 -10.36 9.34 -23.00
C ARG A 9 -10.16 10.02 -21.63
N LYS A 10 -11.25 10.42 -20.98
CA LYS A 10 -11.18 10.98 -19.62
C LYS A 10 -10.92 9.92 -18.56
N MET A 11 -11.39 8.68 -18.78
CA MET A 11 -11.13 7.58 -17.87
C MET A 11 -9.63 7.20 -17.86
N ILE A 12 -8.97 7.22 -19.01
CA ILE A 12 -7.53 6.95 -19.08
C ILE A 12 -6.73 8.03 -18.37
N LYS A 13 -7.18 9.28 -18.39
CA LYS A 13 -6.56 10.37 -17.64
C LYS A 13 -6.62 10.18 -16.12
N TRP A 14 -7.52 9.37 -15.62
CA TRP A 14 -7.59 9.04 -14.19
C TRP A 14 -6.35 8.29 -13.70
N PHE A 15 -5.69 7.57 -14.59
CA PHE A 15 -4.47 6.83 -14.31
C PHE A 15 -3.19 7.61 -14.66
N ASP A 16 -3.33 8.77 -15.32
CA ASP A 16 -2.18 9.62 -15.65
C ASP A 16 -1.75 10.44 -14.43
N PRO A 17 -0.53 10.22 -13.89
CA PRO A 17 -0.06 10.93 -12.72
C PRO A 17 0.31 12.39 -13.00
N ARG A 18 0.39 12.78 -14.26
CA ARG A 18 0.77 14.15 -14.64
C ARG A 18 -0.35 15.13 -14.32
N ASN A 19 -0.01 16.27 -13.77
CA ASN A 19 -0.93 17.38 -13.46
C ASN A 19 -1.99 17.05 -12.39
N ARG A 20 -1.73 16.06 -11.52
CA ARG A 20 -2.65 15.76 -10.43
C ARG A 20 -2.24 16.48 -9.16
N ASN A 21 -3.23 16.99 -8.43
CA ASN A 21 -3.00 17.56 -7.11
C ASN A 21 -2.71 16.48 -6.06
N LEU A 22 -2.27 16.89 -4.88
CA LEU A 22 -1.88 15.98 -3.80
C LEU A 22 -3.02 15.07 -3.34
N GLY A 23 -4.28 15.58 -3.32
CA GLY A 23 -5.44 14.77 -2.96
C GLY A 23 -5.72 13.64 -3.94
N SER A 24 -5.53 13.86 -5.25
CA SER A 24 -5.67 12.84 -6.26
C SER A 24 -4.58 11.76 -6.13
N TRP A 25 -3.35 12.16 -5.81
CA TRP A 25 -2.27 11.22 -5.53
C TRP A 25 -2.58 10.34 -4.32
N ALA A 26 -3.09 10.93 -3.23
CA ALA A 26 -3.50 10.20 -2.04
C ALA A 26 -4.57 9.15 -2.37
N PHE A 27 -5.54 9.51 -3.19
CA PHE A 27 -6.61 8.64 -3.64
C PHE A 27 -6.08 7.46 -4.47
N ILE A 28 -5.20 7.74 -5.43
CA ILE A 28 -4.59 6.72 -6.30
C ILE A 28 -3.74 5.76 -5.46
N LEU A 29 -2.88 6.28 -4.59
CA LEU A 29 -2.04 5.48 -3.71
C LEU A 29 -2.87 4.56 -2.81
N ASN A 30 -3.96 5.09 -2.26
CA ASN A 30 -4.85 4.29 -1.41
C ASN A 30 -5.46 3.11 -2.17
N ARG A 31 -5.87 3.33 -3.41
CA ARG A 31 -6.45 2.26 -4.24
C ARG A 31 -5.42 1.22 -4.67
N ILE A 32 -4.26 1.67 -5.15
CA ILE A 32 -3.19 0.77 -5.60
C ILE A 32 -2.70 -0.09 -4.44
N THR A 33 -2.44 0.53 -3.28
CA THR A 33 -2.00 -0.19 -2.09
C THR A 33 -3.05 -1.15 -1.58
N GLY A 34 -4.34 -0.76 -1.61
CA GLY A 34 -5.43 -1.63 -1.23
C GLY A 34 -5.55 -2.86 -2.12
N LEU A 35 -5.42 -2.69 -3.44
CA LEU A 35 -5.42 -3.81 -4.39
C LEU A 35 -4.22 -4.74 -4.16
N GLY A 36 -3.05 -4.17 -3.95
CA GLY A 36 -1.83 -4.93 -3.65
C GLY A 36 -1.95 -5.72 -2.37
N LEU A 37 -2.50 -5.13 -1.32
CA LEU A 37 -2.72 -5.80 -0.03
C LEU A 37 -3.77 -6.91 -0.15
N THR A 38 -4.81 -6.71 -0.96
CA THR A 38 -5.82 -7.74 -1.21
C THR A 38 -5.19 -8.95 -1.91
N LEU A 39 -4.39 -8.72 -2.94
CA LEU A 39 -3.65 -9.79 -3.62
C LEU A 39 -2.72 -10.51 -2.64
N TYR A 40 -1.99 -9.75 -1.84
CA TYR A 40 -1.11 -10.32 -0.82
C TYR A 40 -1.89 -11.19 0.18
N LEU A 41 -3.07 -10.76 0.59
CA LEU A 41 -3.89 -11.54 1.53
C LEU A 41 -4.20 -12.93 0.97
N PHE A 42 -4.58 -13.03 -0.30
CA PHE A 42 -4.83 -14.33 -0.93
C PHE A 42 -3.57 -15.19 -0.97
N LEU A 43 -2.44 -14.61 -1.37
CA LEU A 43 -1.16 -15.31 -1.38
C LEU A 43 -0.76 -15.75 0.03
N HIS A 44 -0.98 -14.91 1.02
CA HIS A 44 -0.69 -15.21 2.43
C HIS A 44 -1.51 -16.41 2.93
N LEU A 45 -2.81 -16.44 2.60
CA LEU A 45 -3.68 -17.55 2.97
C LEU A 45 -3.24 -18.87 2.30
N ILE A 46 -2.85 -18.83 1.03
CA ILE A 46 -2.32 -19.99 0.32
C ILE A 46 -1.04 -20.50 1.02
N MET A 47 -0.17 -19.57 1.41
CA MET A 47 1.10 -19.92 2.08
C MET A 47 0.87 -20.47 3.48
N LEU A 48 -0.10 -19.95 4.23
CA LEU A 48 -0.50 -20.51 5.52
C LEU A 48 -1.02 -21.95 5.38
N GLY A 49 -1.62 -22.27 4.23
CA GLY A 49 -2.02 -23.64 3.91
C GLY A 49 -0.84 -24.64 3.93
N GLN A 50 0.39 -24.18 3.74
CA GLN A 50 1.56 -25.05 3.85
C GLN A 50 1.77 -25.57 5.28
N LEU A 51 1.36 -24.80 6.30
CA LEU A 51 1.39 -25.26 7.68
C LEU A 51 0.53 -26.52 7.89
N ALA A 52 -0.61 -26.58 7.20
CA ALA A 52 -1.50 -27.74 7.28
C ALA A 52 -0.88 -29.01 6.68
N LYS A 53 0.09 -28.88 5.79
CA LYS A 53 0.79 -29.99 5.16
C LYS A 53 1.92 -30.57 6.02
N GLY A 54 2.28 -29.89 7.11
CA GLY A 54 3.27 -30.35 8.06
C GLY A 54 4.56 -29.51 8.07
N PRO A 55 5.48 -29.83 9.03
CA PRO A 55 6.69 -29.01 9.24
C PRO A 55 7.61 -28.94 8.03
N GLN A 56 7.76 -30.02 7.28
CA GLN A 56 8.67 -30.06 6.13
C GLN A 56 8.23 -29.10 5.01
N ALA A 57 6.93 -29.04 4.74
CA ALA A 57 6.39 -28.13 3.74
C ALA A 57 6.56 -26.67 4.17
N TYR A 58 6.36 -26.40 5.45
CA TYR A 58 6.55 -25.07 6.03
C TYR A 58 8.02 -24.63 5.99
N ASP A 59 8.94 -25.52 6.37
CA ASP A 59 10.38 -25.23 6.34
C ASP A 59 10.87 -24.97 4.92
N GLY A 60 10.36 -25.71 3.95
CA GLY A 60 10.65 -25.48 2.53
C GLY A 60 10.18 -24.10 2.07
N PHE A 61 9.01 -23.69 2.52
CA PHE A 61 8.48 -22.34 2.24
C PHE A 61 9.35 -21.26 2.89
N ILE A 62 9.72 -21.42 4.16
CA ILE A 62 10.57 -20.45 4.87
C ILE A 62 11.93 -20.30 4.17
N ALA A 63 12.50 -21.38 3.69
CA ALA A 63 13.75 -21.34 2.92
C ALA A 63 13.59 -20.53 1.63
N LEU A 64 12.46 -20.69 0.96
CA LEU A 64 12.14 -19.96 -0.27
C LEU A 64 12.02 -18.44 -0.04
N VAL A 65 11.34 -18.00 1.04
CA VAL A 65 11.12 -16.58 1.32
C VAL A 65 12.38 -15.85 1.79
N LYS A 66 13.45 -16.55 2.10
CA LYS A 66 14.75 -15.93 2.39
C LYS A 66 15.47 -15.43 1.13
N ASN A 67 14.99 -15.80 -0.05
CA ASN A 67 15.51 -15.32 -1.32
C ASN A 67 15.33 -13.78 -1.42
N PRO A 68 16.34 -13.03 -1.93
CA PRO A 68 16.24 -11.58 -2.07
C PRO A 68 15.01 -11.07 -2.84
N LEU A 69 14.53 -11.85 -3.82
CA LEU A 69 13.32 -11.52 -4.56
C LEU A 69 12.08 -11.47 -3.63
N PHE A 70 11.95 -12.45 -2.76
CA PHE A 70 10.86 -12.52 -1.79
C PHE A 70 11.00 -11.46 -0.71
N LEU A 71 12.22 -11.17 -0.26
CA LEU A 71 12.48 -10.07 0.68
C LEU A 71 12.05 -8.72 0.10
N THR A 72 12.33 -8.48 -1.18
CA THR A 72 11.87 -7.28 -1.87
C THR A 72 10.34 -7.23 -1.92
N GLY A 73 9.70 -8.34 -2.22
CA GLY A 73 8.23 -8.47 -2.18
C GLY A 73 7.65 -8.17 -0.80
N GLU A 74 8.26 -8.68 0.25
CA GLU A 74 7.85 -8.40 1.64
C GLU A 74 7.98 -6.92 1.97
N LEU A 75 9.07 -6.29 1.54
CA LEU A 75 9.27 -4.86 1.72
C LEU A 75 8.17 -4.05 1.02
N LEU A 76 7.79 -4.43 -0.20
CA LEU A 76 6.69 -3.81 -0.93
C LEU A 76 5.36 -3.95 -0.18
N VAL A 77 5.11 -5.10 0.43
CA VAL A 77 3.90 -5.32 1.25
C VAL A 77 3.90 -4.43 2.48
N VAL A 78 5.03 -4.34 3.18
CA VAL A 78 5.17 -3.44 4.35
C VAL A 78 4.94 -2.00 3.93
N ALA A 79 5.53 -1.57 2.82
CA ALA A 79 5.33 -0.23 2.27
C ALA A 79 3.85 0.02 1.95
N ALA A 80 3.19 -0.93 1.27
CA ALA A 80 1.77 -0.82 0.95
C ALA A 80 0.91 -0.75 2.21
N ALA A 81 1.21 -1.55 3.22
CA ALA A 81 0.47 -1.55 4.49
C ALA A 81 0.61 -0.21 5.23
N LEU A 82 1.82 0.35 5.28
CA LEU A 82 2.06 1.64 5.92
C LEU A 82 1.36 2.78 5.17
N ILE A 83 1.53 2.85 3.86
CA ILE A 83 0.92 3.89 3.03
C ILE A 83 -0.61 3.80 3.12
N HIS A 84 -1.15 2.62 2.93
CA HIS A 84 -2.60 2.38 2.96
C HIS A 84 -3.18 2.64 4.35
N GLY A 85 -2.55 2.14 5.39
CA GLY A 85 -3.00 2.30 6.78
C GLY A 85 -2.95 3.75 7.23
N LEU A 86 -1.84 4.45 7.04
CA LEU A 86 -1.69 5.85 7.44
C LEU A 86 -2.61 6.75 6.64
N ASN A 87 -2.72 6.54 5.33
CA ASN A 87 -3.66 7.29 4.50
C ASN A 87 -5.11 6.99 4.90
N GLY A 88 -5.41 5.75 5.27
CA GLY A 88 -6.72 5.35 5.81
C GLY A 88 -7.04 6.06 7.12
N ILE A 89 -6.08 6.22 8.03
CA ILE A 89 -6.22 7.00 9.27
C ILE A 89 -6.56 8.45 8.92
N ARG A 90 -5.85 9.04 7.97
CA ARG A 90 -6.14 10.41 7.50
C ARG A 90 -7.57 10.54 7.00
N ILE A 91 -8.00 9.62 6.15
CA ILE A 91 -9.37 9.62 5.60
C ILE A 91 -10.39 9.48 6.73
N GLY A 92 -10.17 8.57 7.67
CA GLY A 92 -11.04 8.36 8.81
C GLY A 92 -11.16 9.62 9.68
N LEU A 93 -10.03 10.22 10.06
CA LEU A 93 -10.01 11.43 10.88
C LEU A 93 -10.73 12.59 10.20
N THR A 94 -10.43 12.84 8.92
CA THR A 94 -11.04 13.94 8.18
C THR A 94 -12.53 13.71 7.90
N SER A 95 -12.97 12.45 7.81
CA SER A 95 -14.40 12.11 7.68
C SER A 95 -15.19 12.47 8.93
N PHE A 96 -14.57 12.45 10.11
CA PHE A 96 -15.17 12.93 11.35
C PHE A 96 -14.99 14.42 11.58
N GLY A 97 -14.46 15.16 10.61
CA GLY A 97 -14.18 16.59 10.71
C GLY A 97 -12.93 16.93 11.50
N ILE A 98 -12.17 15.94 11.97
CA ILE A 98 -10.92 16.16 12.72
C ILE A 98 -9.83 16.56 11.73
N TRP A 99 -9.26 17.74 11.93
CA TRP A 99 -8.19 18.31 11.10
C TRP A 99 -8.53 18.39 9.59
N ALA A 100 -9.81 18.52 9.26
CA ALA A 100 -10.25 18.58 7.86
C ALA A 100 -9.62 19.75 7.07
N LYS A 101 -9.29 20.86 7.75
CA LYS A 101 -8.57 22.00 7.16
C LYS A 101 -7.14 21.66 6.76
N TYR A 102 -6.55 20.68 7.41
CA TYR A 102 -5.12 20.37 7.31
C TYR A 102 -4.85 19.07 6.55
N GLN A 103 -5.75 18.70 5.64
CA GLN A 103 -5.63 17.42 4.90
C GLN A 103 -4.30 17.28 4.17
N LYS A 104 -3.83 18.35 3.51
CA LYS A 104 -2.53 18.33 2.80
C LYS A 104 -1.36 18.13 3.75
N GLN A 105 -1.34 18.91 4.83
CA GLN A 105 -0.28 18.82 5.84
C GLN A 105 -0.29 17.45 6.51
N LEU A 106 -1.47 16.95 6.84
CA LEU A 106 -1.62 15.63 7.46
C LEU A 106 -1.12 14.52 6.52
N PHE A 107 -1.48 14.61 5.23
CA PHE A 107 -1.01 13.65 4.23
C PHE A 107 0.52 13.67 4.11
N VAL A 108 1.12 14.85 4.01
CA VAL A 108 2.58 15.00 3.91
C VAL A 108 3.29 14.45 5.15
N ILE A 109 2.79 14.76 6.34
CA ILE A 109 3.36 14.27 7.60
C ILE A 109 3.28 12.75 7.67
N LEU A 110 2.11 12.16 7.39
CA LEU A 110 1.92 10.71 7.45
C LEU A 110 2.74 9.99 6.39
N MET A 111 2.83 10.53 5.18
CA MET A 111 3.65 9.93 4.13
C MET A 111 5.14 10.05 4.43
N SER A 112 5.57 11.13 5.09
CA SER A 112 6.95 11.28 5.56
C SER A 112 7.29 10.23 6.63
N ILE A 113 6.39 10.01 7.58
CA ILE A 113 6.54 8.97 8.60
C ILE A 113 6.62 7.58 7.93
N ALA A 114 5.74 7.32 6.97
CA ALA A 114 5.73 6.07 6.21
C ALA A 114 7.07 5.85 5.50
N LEU A 115 7.55 6.87 4.81
CA LEU A 115 8.81 6.79 4.05
C LEU A 115 10.01 6.52 4.96
N ILE A 116 10.10 7.22 6.09
CA ILE A 116 11.17 7.01 7.08
C ILE A 116 11.09 5.59 7.64
N THR A 117 9.91 5.12 7.98
CA THR A 117 9.69 3.77 8.52
C THR A 117 10.06 2.70 7.49
N ILE A 118 9.66 2.89 6.23
CA ILE A 118 10.00 1.98 5.14
C ILE A 118 11.52 1.92 4.94
N ALA A 119 12.18 3.07 4.92
CA ALA A 119 13.64 3.17 4.77
C ALA A 119 14.36 2.46 5.92
N PHE A 120 13.94 2.67 7.15
CA PHE A 120 14.47 1.98 8.33
C PHE A 120 14.27 0.46 8.22
N PHE A 121 13.08 0.05 7.85
CA PHE A 121 12.75 -1.37 7.72
C PHE A 121 13.57 -2.03 6.61
N ALA A 122 13.71 -1.38 5.46
CA ALA A 122 14.54 -1.84 4.36
C ALA A 122 16.01 -2.02 4.79
N PHE A 123 16.54 -1.02 5.49
CA PHE A 123 17.90 -1.10 6.02
C PHE A 123 18.07 -2.32 6.92
N ARG A 124 17.14 -2.56 7.83
CA ARG A 124 17.19 -3.71 8.74
C ARG A 124 17.04 -5.04 8.02
N MET A 125 16.19 -5.12 7.03
CA MET A 125 15.96 -6.35 6.26
C MET A 125 17.19 -6.78 5.47
N PHE A 126 17.86 -5.84 4.82
CA PHE A 126 18.97 -6.14 3.92
C PHE A 126 20.34 -6.14 4.61
N THR A 127 20.45 -5.72 5.87
CA THR A 127 21.69 -5.75 6.65
C THR A 127 21.75 -6.90 7.66
N HIS A 128 20.69 -7.65 7.79
CA HIS A 128 20.60 -8.87 8.64
C HIS A 128 20.37 -10.13 7.78
#